data_856443194a1a8ea71d88f708b420ce92
#
_entry.id   856443194a1a8ea71d88f708b420ce92
#
_cell.length_a   1.000
_cell.length_b   1.000
_cell.length_c   1.000
_cell.angle_alpha   90.00
_cell.angle_beta   90.00
_cell.angle_gamma   90.00
#
_symmetry.space_group_name_H-M   'P 1'
#
loop_
_entity.id
_entity.type
_entity.pdbx_description
1 polymer ?
#
loop_
_entity_poly.entity_id
_entity_poly.type
_entity_poly.pdbx_seq_one_letter_code
_entity_poly.pdbx_strand_id
1 'polypeptide(L)'
;MCGFQIEEKQEAQLRKIKVKDSKLLTRGEREDLYPKILKISDKYKIIIINPQEIDRAVKGHDGLNLNWLEADKSAEIINDLMPDKTIIDAPGNNIDKYRNYLLKKLKNKSINLILEHKADVNYPVVSAASILAKVTRDAEIEKIKKQIGKDFGSGYMSDPKTLEFLKNNFENYPELFRKSWFPYQELVNKKFQKSLSDFTQFLKEEKKHHGHTLDDLKKLEDFGFHFEKPESEHELAIMKGPCTVILYKNGKLLLQGKEEEKNNVMKMLGISV
;
A
#
# COMPACT_ATOMS: atom_id res chain seq x y z
N MET A 1 -9.10 -1.68 -12.16
CA MET A 1 -9.65 -2.94 -12.71
C MET A 1 -10.65 -2.63 -13.82
N CYS A 2 -10.89 -3.55 -14.75
CA CYS A 2 -11.87 -3.37 -15.84
C CYS A 2 -12.64 -4.65 -16.08
N GLY A 3 -13.96 -4.54 -16.20
CA GLY A 3 -14.83 -5.54 -16.82
C GLY A 3 -15.24 -5.06 -18.20
N PHE A 4 -15.24 -5.98 -19.13
CA PHE A 4 -15.53 -5.75 -20.54
C PHE A 4 -16.51 -6.82 -21.02
N GLN A 5 -17.61 -6.42 -21.61
CA GLN A 5 -18.69 -7.31 -22.04
C GLN A 5 -18.98 -7.16 -23.53
N ILE A 6 -19.14 -8.30 -24.19
CA ILE A 6 -19.55 -8.44 -25.60
C ILE A 6 -20.48 -9.62 -25.75
N GLU A 7 -21.20 -9.67 -26.84
CA GLU A 7 -21.82 -10.91 -27.31
C GLU A 7 -20.73 -11.86 -27.84
N GLU A 8 -20.91 -13.18 -27.68
CA GLU A 8 -19.91 -14.19 -28.07
C GLU A 8 -19.54 -14.09 -29.58
N LYS A 9 -20.50 -13.74 -30.44
CA LYS A 9 -20.25 -13.52 -31.87
C LYS A 9 -19.29 -12.37 -32.19
N GLN A 10 -19.11 -11.43 -31.27
CA GLN A 10 -18.20 -10.28 -31.44
C GLN A 10 -16.74 -10.62 -31.11
N GLU A 11 -16.44 -11.77 -30.50
CA GLU A 11 -15.07 -12.15 -30.17
C GLU A 11 -14.16 -12.20 -31.41
N ALA A 12 -14.69 -12.61 -32.56
CA ALA A 12 -13.95 -12.59 -33.84
C ALA A 12 -13.48 -11.19 -34.24
N GLN A 13 -14.17 -10.13 -33.80
CA GLN A 13 -13.78 -8.75 -34.08
C GLN A 13 -12.56 -8.37 -33.23
N LEU A 14 -12.48 -8.82 -31.97
CA LEU A 14 -11.30 -8.61 -31.13
C LEU A 14 -10.05 -9.28 -31.72
N ARG A 15 -10.20 -10.50 -32.25
CA ARG A 15 -9.12 -11.20 -32.96
C ARG A 15 -8.65 -10.45 -34.22
N LYS A 16 -9.59 -9.88 -35.01
CA LYS A 16 -9.26 -9.09 -36.21
C LYS A 16 -8.43 -7.85 -35.88
N ILE A 17 -8.70 -7.16 -34.79
CA ILE A 17 -7.90 -6.00 -34.35
C ILE A 17 -6.64 -6.39 -33.59
N LYS A 18 -6.31 -7.70 -33.54
CA LYS A 18 -5.10 -8.27 -32.93
C LYS A 18 -4.96 -7.97 -31.44
N VAL A 19 -6.06 -8.00 -30.70
CA VAL A 19 -6.02 -7.97 -29.24
C VAL A 19 -5.25 -9.19 -28.73
N LYS A 20 -4.26 -8.96 -27.88
CA LYS A 20 -3.41 -9.98 -27.27
C LYS A 20 -3.00 -9.53 -25.86
N ASP A 21 -2.28 -10.37 -25.13
CA ASP A 21 -1.75 -10.03 -23.80
C ASP A 21 -1.16 -8.60 -23.81
N SER A 22 -1.69 -7.77 -22.96
CA SER A 22 -1.32 -6.36 -22.84
C SER A 22 0.14 -6.11 -22.45
N LYS A 23 0.84 -7.12 -21.91
CA LYS A 23 2.27 -7.08 -21.57
C LYS A 23 3.16 -7.19 -22.82
N LEU A 24 2.63 -7.78 -23.90
CA LEU A 24 3.30 -7.92 -25.19
C LEU A 24 3.09 -6.71 -26.11
N LEU A 25 2.35 -5.72 -25.65
CA LEU A 25 2.04 -4.49 -26.40
C LEU A 25 2.82 -3.32 -25.82
N THR A 26 3.34 -2.47 -26.70
CA THR A 26 3.87 -1.16 -26.32
C THR A 26 2.74 -0.25 -25.82
N ARG A 27 3.09 0.86 -25.16
CA ARG A 27 2.10 1.85 -24.71
C ARG A 27 1.27 2.39 -25.89
N GLY A 28 1.93 2.77 -27.00
CA GLY A 28 1.24 3.28 -28.19
C GLY A 28 0.27 2.28 -28.79
N GLU A 29 0.68 1.00 -28.93
CA GLU A 29 -0.21 -0.05 -29.43
C GLU A 29 -1.45 -0.23 -28.54
N ARG A 30 -1.30 -0.13 -27.21
CA ARG A 30 -2.47 -0.19 -26.29
C ARG A 30 -3.38 1.02 -26.45
N GLU A 31 -2.80 2.22 -26.59
CA GLU A 31 -3.54 3.48 -26.80
C GLU A 31 -4.30 3.45 -28.14
N ASP A 32 -3.71 2.90 -29.21
CA ASP A 32 -4.35 2.72 -30.53
C ASP A 32 -5.48 1.68 -30.51
N LEU A 33 -5.35 0.64 -29.66
CA LEU A 33 -6.38 -0.39 -29.52
C LEU A 33 -7.56 0.07 -28.67
N TYR A 34 -7.35 0.96 -27.70
CA TYR A 34 -8.34 1.41 -26.73
C TYR A 34 -9.67 1.85 -27.39
N PRO A 35 -9.70 2.82 -28.34
CA PRO A 35 -10.93 3.24 -28.98
C PRO A 35 -11.54 2.15 -29.85
N LYS A 36 -10.75 1.23 -30.42
CA LYS A 36 -11.24 0.12 -31.24
C LYS A 36 -11.95 -0.92 -30.38
N ILE A 37 -11.39 -1.22 -29.18
CA ILE A 37 -12.01 -2.12 -28.20
C ILE A 37 -13.32 -1.53 -27.70
N LEU A 38 -13.36 -0.24 -27.36
CA LEU A 38 -14.60 0.41 -26.92
C LEU A 38 -15.71 0.37 -27.97
N LYS A 39 -15.40 0.42 -29.25
CA LYS A 39 -16.38 0.32 -30.33
C LYS A 39 -17.01 -1.09 -30.46
N ILE A 40 -16.29 -2.13 -30.00
CA ILE A 40 -16.79 -3.52 -30.01
C ILE A 40 -17.59 -3.82 -28.73
N SER A 41 -17.37 -3.05 -27.69
CA SER A 41 -17.97 -3.26 -26.37
C SER A 41 -19.48 -3.03 -26.38
N ASP A 42 -20.23 -3.96 -25.81
CA ASP A 42 -21.64 -3.72 -25.47
C ASP A 42 -21.74 -2.93 -24.17
N LYS A 43 -20.95 -3.35 -23.16
CA LYS A 43 -20.81 -2.68 -21.87
C LYS A 43 -19.39 -2.83 -21.35
N TYR A 44 -18.96 -1.88 -20.54
CA TYR A 44 -17.73 -2.00 -19.76
C TYR A 44 -17.84 -1.22 -18.45
N LYS A 45 -17.08 -1.63 -17.46
CA LYS A 45 -16.92 -0.90 -16.19
C LYS A 45 -15.45 -0.86 -15.79
N ILE A 46 -14.99 0.34 -15.48
CA ILE A 46 -13.62 0.57 -14.95
C ILE A 46 -13.72 1.04 -13.50
N ILE A 47 -12.95 0.41 -12.62
CA ILE A 47 -12.81 0.81 -11.23
C ILE A 47 -11.36 1.23 -11.00
N ILE A 48 -11.18 2.46 -10.52
CA ILE A 48 -9.89 2.99 -10.08
C ILE A 48 -9.77 2.70 -8.59
N ILE A 49 -8.69 2.04 -8.20
CA ILE A 49 -8.39 1.69 -6.80
C ILE A 49 -7.21 2.56 -6.36
N ASN A 50 -7.40 3.32 -5.30
CA ASN A 50 -6.36 4.21 -4.78
C ASN A 50 -5.31 3.47 -3.94
N PRO A 51 -4.13 4.08 -3.71
CA PRO A 51 -3.06 3.46 -2.91
C PRO A 51 -3.49 3.08 -1.51
N GLN A 52 -4.33 3.89 -0.85
CA GLN A 52 -4.78 3.68 0.53
C GLN A 52 -5.67 2.43 0.65
N GLU A 53 -6.54 2.20 -0.33
CA GLU A 53 -7.39 1.01 -0.37
C GLU A 53 -6.56 -0.27 -0.55
N ILE A 54 -5.55 -0.20 -1.39
CA ILE A 54 -4.60 -1.31 -1.59
C ILE A 54 -3.80 -1.56 -0.30
N ASP A 55 -3.29 -0.51 0.35
CA ASP A 55 -2.54 -0.61 1.60
C ASP A 55 -3.37 -1.22 2.74
N ARG A 56 -4.67 -0.88 2.82
CA ARG A 56 -5.60 -1.49 3.77
C ARG A 56 -5.71 -3.00 3.57
N ALA A 57 -5.82 -3.44 2.32
CA ALA A 57 -5.87 -4.85 1.98
C ALA A 57 -4.55 -5.57 2.29
N VAL A 58 -3.40 -4.97 1.95
CA VAL A 58 -2.07 -5.54 2.25
C VAL A 58 -1.84 -5.71 3.74
N LYS A 59 -2.32 -4.77 4.56
CA LYS A 59 -2.20 -4.83 6.03
C LYS A 59 -3.15 -5.82 6.68
N GLY A 60 -4.05 -6.43 5.91
CA GLY A 60 -4.99 -7.43 6.42
C GLY A 60 -6.10 -6.86 7.30
N HIS A 61 -6.39 -5.55 7.23
CA HIS A 61 -7.48 -4.94 7.97
C HIS A 61 -8.81 -5.62 7.63
N ASP A 62 -9.60 -5.93 8.64
CA ASP A 62 -10.92 -6.60 8.52
C ASP A 62 -10.86 -7.98 7.82
N GLY A 63 -9.70 -8.68 7.89
CA GLY A 63 -9.49 -9.96 7.20
C GLY A 63 -9.33 -9.83 5.68
N LEU A 64 -9.21 -8.60 5.17
CA LEU A 64 -8.98 -8.31 3.77
C LEU A 64 -7.55 -8.65 3.37
N ASN A 65 -7.35 -9.09 2.14
CA ASN A 65 -6.05 -9.18 1.47
C ASN A 65 -6.22 -8.77 0.00
N LEU A 66 -5.11 -8.68 -0.75
CA LEU A 66 -5.18 -8.24 -2.15
C LEU A 66 -6.12 -9.09 -3.00
N ASN A 67 -6.10 -10.42 -2.84
CA ASN A 67 -6.98 -11.31 -3.60
C ASN A 67 -8.46 -11.06 -3.26
N TRP A 68 -8.77 -10.79 -2.00
CA TRP A 68 -10.14 -10.47 -1.59
C TRP A 68 -10.57 -9.09 -2.04
N LEU A 69 -9.68 -8.11 -2.04
CA LEU A 69 -9.97 -6.80 -2.65
C LEU A 69 -10.27 -6.94 -4.14
N GLU A 70 -9.48 -7.72 -4.86
CA GLU A 70 -9.73 -8.00 -6.29
C GLU A 70 -11.04 -8.74 -6.50
N ALA A 71 -11.39 -9.70 -5.63
CA ALA A 71 -12.67 -10.40 -5.69
C ALA A 71 -13.87 -9.48 -5.40
N ASP A 72 -13.77 -8.59 -4.43
CA ASP A 72 -14.80 -7.59 -4.12
C ASP A 72 -15.03 -6.65 -5.30
N LYS A 73 -13.95 -6.15 -5.93
CA LYS A 73 -14.05 -5.30 -7.12
C LYS A 73 -14.55 -6.06 -8.35
N SER A 74 -14.17 -7.34 -8.49
CA SER A 74 -14.73 -8.21 -9.54
C SER A 74 -16.23 -8.43 -9.34
N ALA A 75 -16.66 -8.67 -8.09
CA ALA A 75 -18.08 -8.81 -7.78
C ALA A 75 -18.87 -7.53 -8.08
N GLU A 76 -18.31 -6.35 -7.76
CA GLU A 76 -18.93 -5.07 -8.09
C GLU A 76 -19.11 -4.92 -9.60
N ILE A 77 -18.10 -5.22 -10.39
CA ILE A 77 -18.15 -5.16 -11.86
C ILE A 77 -19.19 -6.15 -12.41
N ILE A 78 -19.15 -7.41 -11.97
CA ILE A 78 -20.06 -8.46 -12.46
C ILE A 78 -21.51 -8.15 -12.11
N ASN A 79 -21.77 -7.67 -10.90
CA ASN A 79 -23.10 -7.30 -10.44
C ASN A 79 -23.70 -6.10 -11.20
N ASP A 80 -22.83 -5.22 -11.73
CA ASP A 80 -23.27 -4.08 -12.54
C ASP A 80 -23.49 -4.46 -14.00
N LEU A 81 -22.59 -5.25 -14.58
CA LEU A 81 -22.66 -5.64 -15.98
C LEU A 81 -23.70 -6.74 -16.23
N MET A 82 -23.95 -7.60 -15.23
CA MET A 82 -24.90 -8.71 -15.26
C MET A 82 -24.72 -9.63 -16.48
N PRO A 83 -23.52 -10.17 -16.74
CA PRO A 83 -23.29 -11.06 -17.86
C PRO A 83 -23.83 -12.48 -17.60
N ASP A 84 -24.09 -13.25 -18.66
CA ASP A 84 -24.44 -14.68 -18.57
C ASP A 84 -23.20 -15.55 -18.24
N LYS A 85 -22.04 -15.15 -18.77
CA LYS A 85 -20.75 -15.83 -18.59
C LYS A 85 -19.66 -14.83 -18.22
N THR A 86 -18.83 -15.15 -17.26
CA THR A 86 -17.69 -14.34 -16.84
C THR A 86 -16.42 -15.14 -16.87
N ILE A 87 -15.36 -14.53 -17.42
CA ILE A 87 -14.00 -15.08 -17.44
C ILE A 87 -13.10 -14.14 -16.65
N ILE A 88 -12.35 -14.66 -15.68
CA ILE A 88 -11.47 -13.88 -14.81
C ILE A 88 -10.06 -14.48 -14.85
N ASP A 89 -9.06 -13.63 -15.02
CA ASP A 89 -7.66 -13.96 -14.76
C ASP A 89 -7.47 -14.06 -13.24
N ALA A 90 -7.28 -15.27 -12.74
CA ALA A 90 -7.27 -15.55 -11.31
C ALA A 90 -5.97 -15.06 -10.65
N PRO A 91 -6.04 -14.24 -9.57
CA PRO A 91 -4.87 -13.56 -9.00
C PRO A 91 -4.02 -14.44 -8.08
N GLY A 92 -4.39 -15.63 -7.74
CA GLY A 92 -3.66 -16.41 -6.73
C GLY A 92 -3.70 -17.91 -6.99
N ASN A 93 -2.86 -18.66 -6.30
CA ASN A 93 -2.70 -20.10 -6.52
C ASN A 93 -3.94 -20.94 -6.15
N ASN A 94 -4.85 -20.42 -5.31
CA ASN A 94 -6.03 -21.16 -4.87
C ASN A 94 -7.30 -20.61 -5.54
N ILE A 95 -7.56 -21.10 -6.75
CA ILE A 95 -8.71 -20.69 -7.58
C ILE A 95 -10.04 -21.03 -6.88
N ASP A 96 -10.14 -22.18 -6.23
CA ASP A 96 -11.40 -22.61 -5.60
C ASP A 96 -11.76 -21.71 -4.41
N LYS A 97 -10.78 -21.33 -3.60
CA LYS A 97 -10.99 -20.40 -2.49
C LYS A 97 -11.42 -19.03 -3.01
N TYR A 98 -10.80 -18.55 -4.08
CA TYR A 98 -11.17 -17.29 -4.73
C TYR A 98 -12.60 -17.36 -5.31
N ARG A 99 -12.92 -18.44 -6.03
CA ARG A 99 -14.25 -18.71 -6.56
C ARG A 99 -15.33 -18.67 -5.47
N ASN A 100 -15.11 -19.41 -4.39
CA ASN A 100 -16.06 -19.50 -3.29
C ASN A 100 -16.29 -18.15 -2.60
N TYR A 101 -15.22 -17.34 -2.45
CA TYR A 101 -15.34 -15.99 -1.91
C TYR A 101 -16.13 -15.08 -2.87
N LEU A 102 -15.78 -15.06 -4.14
CA LEU A 102 -16.44 -14.25 -5.17
C LEU A 102 -17.93 -14.60 -5.28
N LEU A 103 -18.28 -15.89 -5.35
CA LEU A 103 -19.68 -16.33 -5.43
C LEU A 103 -20.54 -15.84 -4.27
N LYS A 104 -19.99 -15.68 -3.06
CA LYS A 104 -20.74 -15.12 -1.91
C LYS A 104 -21.14 -13.67 -2.15
N LYS A 105 -20.39 -12.92 -2.96
CA LYS A 105 -20.60 -11.50 -3.24
C LYS A 105 -21.46 -11.24 -4.48
N LEU A 106 -21.64 -12.23 -5.35
CA LEU A 106 -22.44 -12.07 -6.54
C LEU A 106 -23.94 -12.09 -6.23
N LYS A 107 -24.69 -11.25 -6.94
CA LYS A 107 -26.18 -11.27 -6.92
C LYS A 107 -26.72 -12.52 -7.60
N ASN A 108 -26.21 -12.83 -8.80
CA ASN A 108 -26.54 -14.05 -9.54
C ASN A 108 -25.54 -15.16 -9.18
N LYS A 109 -25.99 -16.18 -8.43
CA LYS A 109 -25.16 -17.33 -8.03
C LYS A 109 -25.02 -18.39 -9.11
N SER A 110 -25.91 -18.36 -10.14
CA SER A 110 -25.92 -19.33 -11.22
C SER A 110 -25.14 -18.89 -12.45
N ILE A 111 -24.36 -17.83 -12.35
CA ILE A 111 -23.51 -17.33 -13.43
C ILE A 111 -22.48 -18.38 -13.87
N ASN A 112 -22.28 -18.51 -15.18
CA ASN A 112 -21.18 -19.32 -15.71
C ASN A 112 -19.83 -18.62 -15.45
N LEU A 113 -19.11 -19.04 -14.40
CA LEU A 113 -17.88 -18.42 -13.94
C LEU A 113 -16.66 -19.28 -14.29
N ILE A 114 -15.81 -18.77 -15.19
CA ILE A 114 -14.54 -19.36 -15.58
C ILE A 114 -13.42 -18.56 -14.88
N LEU A 115 -12.58 -19.27 -14.15
CA LEU A 115 -11.41 -18.73 -13.46
C LEU A 115 -10.19 -19.50 -13.91
N GLU A 116 -9.24 -18.82 -14.54
CA GLU A 116 -8.01 -19.41 -15.05
C GLU A 116 -6.83 -18.48 -14.78
N HIS A 117 -5.64 -19.05 -14.61
CA HIS A 117 -4.40 -18.28 -14.62
C HIS A 117 -4.04 -17.91 -16.06
N LYS A 118 -3.61 -16.68 -16.26
CA LYS A 118 -3.25 -16.15 -17.59
C LYS A 118 -4.42 -16.21 -18.59
N ALA A 119 -5.61 -15.95 -18.08
CA ALA A 119 -6.81 -15.91 -18.94
C ALA A 119 -6.69 -14.83 -20.03
N ASP A 120 -5.88 -13.80 -19.82
CA ASP A 120 -5.54 -12.76 -20.80
C ASP A 120 -4.75 -13.30 -22.01
N VAL A 121 -4.14 -14.48 -21.93
CA VAL A 121 -3.50 -15.17 -23.07
C VAL A 121 -4.51 -15.97 -23.88
N ASN A 122 -5.46 -16.61 -23.18
CA ASN A 122 -6.39 -17.57 -23.79
C ASN A 122 -7.65 -16.91 -24.36
N TYR A 123 -8.10 -15.80 -23.74
CA TYR A 123 -9.36 -15.16 -24.06
C TYR A 123 -9.20 -13.70 -24.49
N PRO A 124 -9.46 -13.37 -25.77
CA PRO A 124 -9.37 -11.99 -26.26
C PRO A 124 -10.21 -10.98 -25.47
N VAL A 125 -11.36 -11.41 -24.92
CA VAL A 125 -12.20 -10.56 -24.08
C VAL A 125 -11.49 -10.14 -22.78
N VAL A 126 -10.69 -11.02 -22.19
CA VAL A 126 -9.89 -10.73 -20.98
C VAL A 126 -8.70 -9.83 -21.35
N SER A 127 -8.05 -10.10 -22.49
CA SER A 127 -7.00 -9.22 -23.02
C SER A 127 -7.52 -7.81 -23.28
N ALA A 128 -8.72 -7.66 -23.84
CA ALA A 128 -9.37 -6.37 -24.06
C ALA A 128 -9.58 -5.62 -22.74
N ALA A 129 -10.14 -6.27 -21.72
CA ALA A 129 -10.31 -5.70 -20.39
C ALA A 129 -8.96 -5.25 -19.77
N SER A 130 -7.91 -6.06 -19.93
CA SER A 130 -6.55 -5.75 -19.45
C SER A 130 -5.95 -4.52 -20.14
N ILE A 131 -6.14 -4.39 -21.47
CA ILE A 131 -5.71 -3.22 -22.24
C ILE A 131 -6.44 -1.96 -21.75
N LEU A 132 -7.78 -2.02 -21.62
CA LEU A 132 -8.57 -0.89 -21.13
C LEU A 132 -8.12 -0.45 -19.72
N ALA A 133 -7.91 -1.40 -18.82
CA ALA A 133 -7.45 -1.12 -17.47
C ALA A 133 -6.07 -0.43 -17.45
N LYS A 134 -5.12 -0.91 -18.28
CA LYS A 134 -3.76 -0.34 -18.35
C LYS A 134 -3.74 1.05 -18.96
N VAL A 135 -4.44 1.28 -20.07
CA VAL A 135 -4.51 2.60 -20.70
C VAL A 135 -5.14 3.61 -19.74
N THR A 136 -6.23 3.21 -19.07
CA THR A 136 -6.87 4.07 -18.06
C THR A 136 -5.91 4.38 -16.90
N ARG A 137 -5.21 3.37 -16.39
CA ARG A 137 -4.22 3.56 -15.31
C ARG A 137 -3.10 4.53 -15.75
N ASP A 138 -2.58 4.35 -16.94
CA ASP A 138 -1.51 5.20 -17.47
C ASP A 138 -2.00 6.65 -17.68
N ALA A 139 -3.27 6.84 -18.11
CA ALA A 139 -3.90 8.15 -18.20
C ALA A 139 -4.07 8.82 -16.82
N GLU A 140 -4.45 8.07 -15.77
CA GLU A 140 -4.52 8.59 -14.40
C GLU A 140 -3.14 9.03 -13.88
N ILE A 141 -2.07 8.28 -14.17
CA ILE A 141 -0.70 8.67 -13.85
C ILE A 141 -0.33 10.01 -14.53
N GLU A 142 -0.67 10.18 -15.80
CA GLU A 142 -0.40 11.44 -16.51
C GLU A 142 -1.21 12.62 -15.93
N LYS A 143 -2.46 12.39 -15.48
CA LYS A 143 -3.23 13.42 -14.76
C LYS A 143 -2.54 13.84 -13.46
N ILE A 144 -2.09 12.86 -12.67
CA ILE A 144 -1.36 13.12 -11.42
C ILE A 144 -0.09 13.92 -11.69
N LYS A 145 0.72 13.54 -12.71
CA LYS A 145 1.91 14.29 -13.10
C LYS A 145 1.60 15.75 -13.41
N LYS A 146 0.53 16.00 -14.18
CA LYS A 146 0.08 17.36 -14.51
C LYS A 146 -0.34 18.15 -13.26
N GLN A 147 -1.07 17.51 -12.33
CA GLN A 147 -1.53 18.15 -11.10
C GLN A 147 -0.38 18.58 -10.19
N ILE A 148 0.65 17.72 -10.03
CA ILE A 148 1.80 18.01 -9.16
C ILE A 148 2.92 18.77 -9.87
N GLY A 149 2.85 18.94 -11.20
CA GLY A 149 3.87 19.62 -12.02
C GLY A 149 5.20 18.87 -12.07
N LYS A 150 5.22 17.57 -11.81
CA LYS A 150 6.43 16.73 -11.79
C LYS A 150 6.22 15.42 -12.52
N ASP A 151 7.21 15.05 -13.34
CA ASP A 151 7.23 13.74 -13.98
C ASP A 151 7.97 12.73 -13.10
N PHE A 152 7.24 11.77 -12.57
CA PHE A 152 7.74 10.70 -11.70
C PHE A 152 7.81 9.32 -12.39
N GLY A 153 7.88 9.30 -13.71
CA GLY A 153 7.97 8.05 -14.46
C GLY A 153 6.63 7.32 -14.58
N SER A 154 6.68 6.01 -14.68
CA SER A 154 5.51 5.16 -14.91
C SER A 154 4.65 4.89 -13.69
N GLY A 155 5.10 5.23 -12.50
CA GLY A 155 4.44 4.88 -11.23
C GLY A 155 4.54 3.40 -10.86
N TYR A 156 5.43 2.62 -11.49
CA TYR A 156 5.78 1.27 -11.07
C TYR A 156 7.10 1.25 -10.31
N MET A 157 7.23 0.35 -9.32
CA MET A 157 8.47 0.20 -8.55
C MET A 157 9.67 -0.28 -9.38
N SER A 158 9.44 -0.91 -10.53
CA SER A 158 10.49 -1.31 -11.47
C SER A 158 11.06 -0.14 -12.28
N ASP A 159 10.43 1.04 -12.20
CA ASP A 159 10.88 2.24 -12.91
C ASP A 159 11.83 3.04 -12.01
N PRO A 160 13.11 3.21 -12.41
CA PRO A 160 14.08 3.98 -11.63
C PRO A 160 13.64 5.41 -11.33
N LYS A 161 12.94 6.07 -12.28
CA LYS A 161 12.44 7.43 -12.11
C LYS A 161 11.36 7.51 -11.04
N THR A 162 10.50 6.49 -10.96
CA THR A 162 9.51 6.37 -9.89
C THR A 162 10.16 6.18 -8.53
N LEU A 163 11.21 5.34 -8.44
CA LEU A 163 11.94 5.13 -7.20
C LEU A 163 12.70 6.38 -6.74
N GLU A 164 13.31 7.11 -7.67
CA GLU A 164 13.99 8.38 -7.38
C GLU A 164 12.99 9.44 -6.87
N PHE A 165 11.84 9.55 -7.54
CA PHE A 165 10.79 10.46 -7.10
C PHE A 165 10.25 10.09 -5.71
N LEU A 166 10.01 8.81 -5.44
CA LEU A 166 9.63 8.30 -4.12
C LEU A 166 10.65 8.72 -3.07
N LYS A 167 11.95 8.47 -3.30
CA LYS A 167 13.02 8.80 -2.37
C LYS A 167 13.04 10.28 -1.98
N ASN A 168 12.78 11.16 -2.94
CA ASN A 168 12.89 12.60 -2.75
C ASN A 168 11.58 13.28 -2.32
N ASN A 169 10.44 12.58 -2.40
CA ASN A 169 9.13 13.21 -2.25
C ASN A 169 8.13 12.40 -1.40
N PHE A 170 8.53 11.32 -0.73
CA PHE A 170 7.61 10.46 0.02
C PHE A 170 6.88 11.19 1.16
N GLU A 171 7.47 12.26 1.69
CA GLU A 171 6.87 13.11 2.72
C GLU A 171 5.94 14.19 2.14
N ASN A 172 6.30 14.73 0.97
CA ASN A 172 5.56 15.81 0.35
C ASN A 172 4.26 15.33 -0.32
N TYR A 173 4.23 14.06 -0.75
CA TYR A 173 3.09 13.46 -1.45
C TYR A 173 2.79 12.04 -0.91
N PRO A 174 2.56 11.87 0.42
CA PRO A 174 2.40 10.55 1.02
C PRO A 174 1.19 9.78 0.50
N GLU A 175 0.19 10.49 -0.05
CA GLU A 175 -1.04 9.91 -0.60
C GLU A 175 -0.85 9.30 -1.99
N LEU A 176 0.21 9.64 -2.71
CA LEU A 176 0.49 9.09 -4.03
C LEU A 176 1.10 7.69 -3.98
N PHE A 177 1.69 7.33 -2.85
CA PHE A 177 2.45 6.10 -2.71
C PHE A 177 1.68 5.04 -1.93
N ARG A 178 1.89 3.79 -2.32
CA ARG A 178 1.52 2.65 -1.49
C ARG A 178 2.51 2.56 -0.31
N LYS A 179 2.01 2.84 0.88
CA LYS A 179 2.82 2.77 2.12
C LYS A 179 3.26 1.34 2.45
N SER A 180 2.61 0.34 1.83
CA SER A 180 3.00 -1.07 1.90
C SER A 180 4.20 -1.42 1.02
N TRP A 181 4.66 -0.54 0.15
CA TRP A 181 5.87 -0.79 -0.65
C TRP A 181 7.10 -0.84 0.22
N PHE A 182 7.93 -1.86 -0.01
CA PHE A 182 9.17 -2.02 0.74
C PHE A 182 10.08 -0.78 0.69
N PRO A 183 10.35 -0.14 -0.49
CA PRO A 183 11.16 1.08 -0.53
C PRO A 183 10.55 2.25 0.27
N TYR A 184 9.22 2.38 0.32
CA TYR A 184 8.56 3.39 1.15
C TYR A 184 8.84 3.13 2.64
N GLN A 185 8.66 1.88 3.07
CA GLN A 185 8.90 1.48 4.46
C GLN A 185 10.36 1.67 4.87
N GLU A 186 11.32 1.33 3.97
CA GLU A 186 12.75 1.61 4.23
C GLU A 186 13.03 3.10 4.45
N LEU A 187 12.44 3.98 3.62
CA LEU A 187 12.66 5.42 3.76
C LEU A 187 12.11 5.94 5.09
N VAL A 188 10.91 5.51 5.47
CA VAL A 188 10.31 5.87 6.77
C VAL A 188 11.17 5.35 7.92
N ASN A 189 11.63 4.10 7.86
CA ASN A 189 12.47 3.50 8.90
C ASN A 189 13.83 4.20 9.00
N LYS A 190 14.47 4.51 7.88
CA LYS A 190 15.75 5.26 7.86
C LYS A 190 15.59 6.66 8.46
N LYS A 191 14.49 7.35 8.14
CA LYS A 191 14.19 8.65 8.73
C LYS A 191 14.01 8.54 10.24
N PHE A 192 13.26 7.55 10.69
CA PHE A 192 13.05 7.28 12.12
C PHE A 192 14.36 6.98 12.84
N GLN A 193 15.20 6.11 12.26
CA GLN A 193 16.53 5.81 12.81
C GLN A 193 17.44 7.04 12.86
N LYS A 194 17.43 7.88 11.81
CA LYS A 194 18.19 9.14 11.81
C LYS A 194 17.69 10.08 12.88
N SER A 195 16.39 10.31 12.98
CA SER A 195 15.79 11.13 14.04
C SER A 195 16.17 10.61 15.43
N LEU A 196 16.18 9.29 15.63
CA LEU A 196 16.60 8.67 16.89
C LEU A 196 18.10 8.86 17.15
N SER A 197 18.96 8.79 16.11
CA SER A 197 20.39 9.04 16.24
C SER A 197 20.68 10.50 16.52
N ASP A 198 19.99 11.43 15.87
CA ASP A 198 20.12 12.87 16.08
C ASP A 198 19.69 13.24 17.52
N PHE A 199 18.58 12.66 17.99
CA PHE A 199 18.12 12.79 19.37
C PHE A 199 19.13 12.19 20.37
N THR A 200 19.71 11.02 20.04
CA THR A 200 20.75 10.41 20.86
C THR A 200 22.03 11.22 20.88
N GLN A 201 22.37 11.89 19.78
CA GLN A 201 23.53 12.80 19.70
C GLN A 201 23.28 14.09 20.48
N PHE A 202 22.07 14.66 20.36
CA PHE A 202 21.61 15.79 21.17
C PHE A 202 21.71 15.46 22.66
N LEU A 203 21.21 14.32 23.09
CA LEU A 203 21.34 13.83 24.47
C LEU A 203 22.79 13.58 24.89
N LYS A 204 23.72 13.27 23.96
CA LYS A 204 25.17 13.15 24.25
C LYS A 204 25.84 14.50 24.42
N GLU A 205 25.43 15.50 23.67
CA GLU A 205 25.99 16.86 23.74
C GLU A 205 25.56 17.58 25.03
N GLU A 206 24.31 17.41 25.47
CA GLU A 206 23.85 17.86 26.79
C GLU A 206 24.50 17.10 27.94
N LYS A 207 24.91 15.83 27.74
CA LYS A 207 25.60 14.98 28.74
C LYS A 207 27.06 15.33 29.04
N LYS A 208 27.57 16.45 28.60
CA LYS A 208 28.81 16.99 29.23
C LYS A 208 28.58 17.37 30.69
N HIS A 209 27.37 17.39 31.19
CA HIS A 209 27.00 17.62 32.59
C HIS A 209 25.96 16.60 33.08
N HIS A 210 26.40 15.54 33.78
CA HIS A 210 25.67 14.56 34.62
C HIS A 210 24.85 13.48 33.90
N GLY A 211 25.26 12.22 34.04
CA GLY A 211 24.45 11.05 33.66
C GLY A 211 23.25 10.88 34.58
N HIS A 212 22.10 10.51 34.02
CA HIS A 212 20.91 10.19 34.82
C HIS A 212 21.11 8.90 35.63
N THR A 213 20.54 8.86 36.82
CA THR A 213 20.66 7.77 37.79
C THR A 213 19.29 7.12 38.02
N LEU A 214 19.28 5.98 38.70
CA LEU A 214 18.06 5.35 39.18
C LEU A 214 17.24 6.28 40.11
N ASP A 215 17.92 7.11 40.89
CA ASP A 215 17.23 8.03 41.80
C ASP A 215 16.53 9.17 41.08
N ASP A 216 16.99 9.53 39.88
CA ASP A 216 16.27 10.48 39.03
C ASP A 216 14.99 9.87 38.50
N LEU A 217 15.00 8.58 38.12
CA LEU A 217 13.81 7.88 37.65
C LEU A 217 12.77 7.65 38.73
N LYS A 218 13.18 7.41 39.99
CA LYS A 218 12.25 7.26 41.12
C LYS A 218 11.29 8.44 41.27
N LYS A 219 11.74 9.64 40.92
CA LYS A 219 10.87 10.84 40.94
C LYS A 219 9.66 10.74 40.05
N LEU A 220 9.70 9.86 39.04
CA LEU A 220 8.59 9.67 38.12
C LEU A 220 7.48 8.77 38.71
N GLU A 221 7.74 8.03 39.82
CA GLU A 221 6.74 7.21 40.48
C GLU A 221 5.56 8.06 40.97
N ASP A 222 5.83 9.26 41.48
CA ASP A 222 4.82 10.24 41.92
C ASP A 222 3.89 10.71 40.79
N PHE A 223 4.29 10.47 39.54
CA PHE A 223 3.56 10.85 38.31
C PHE A 223 2.96 9.66 37.56
N GLY A 224 2.79 8.53 38.26
CA GLY A 224 2.09 7.35 37.73
C GLY A 224 2.98 6.43 36.88
N PHE A 225 4.30 6.55 37.00
CA PHE A 225 5.24 5.59 36.42
C PHE A 225 5.56 4.47 37.41
N HIS A 226 5.81 3.27 36.91
CA HIS A 226 6.24 2.12 37.69
C HIS A 226 7.42 1.41 37.02
N PHE A 227 8.31 0.83 37.82
CA PHE A 227 9.42 0.07 37.31
C PHE A 227 8.99 -1.25 36.70
N GLU A 228 9.59 -1.59 35.56
CA GLU A 228 9.52 -2.93 34.94
C GLU A 228 10.92 -3.54 34.86
N LYS A 229 10.94 -4.87 34.66
CA LYS A 229 12.20 -5.60 34.52
C LYS A 229 12.86 -5.22 33.19
N PRO A 230 14.20 -4.90 33.19
CA PRO A 230 14.94 -4.70 31.96
C PRO A 230 14.81 -5.86 30.99
N GLU A 231 14.65 -5.55 29.70
CA GLU A 231 14.49 -6.52 28.62
C GLU A 231 15.84 -6.93 28.01
N SER A 232 16.88 -6.14 28.23
CA SER A 232 18.23 -6.40 27.73
C SER A 232 19.30 -6.19 28.80
N GLU A 233 20.48 -6.80 28.61
CA GLU A 233 21.63 -6.65 29.52
C GLU A 233 22.24 -5.23 29.53
N HIS A 234 21.91 -4.38 28.56
CA HIS A 234 22.39 -3.01 28.46
C HIS A 234 21.50 -2.00 29.20
N GLU A 235 20.30 -2.40 29.56
CA GLU A 235 19.33 -1.57 30.29
C GLU A 235 19.59 -1.65 31.79
N LEU A 236 19.51 -0.51 32.46
CA LEU A 236 19.58 -0.40 33.91
C LEU A 236 18.19 -0.44 34.55
N ALA A 237 17.22 0.25 33.94
CA ALA A 237 15.84 0.29 34.39
C ALA A 237 14.89 0.65 33.23
N ILE A 238 13.67 0.15 33.31
CA ILE A 238 12.54 0.54 32.46
C ILE A 238 11.44 1.06 33.38
N MET A 239 10.84 2.19 33.02
CA MET A 239 9.62 2.68 33.66
C MET A 239 8.49 2.79 32.66
N LYS A 240 7.32 2.27 33.02
CA LYS A 240 6.08 2.37 32.26
C LYS A 240 5.12 3.34 32.95
N GLY A 241 4.46 4.16 32.14
CA GLY A 241 3.50 5.16 32.55
C GLY A 241 2.85 5.80 31.33
N PRO A 242 2.55 7.09 31.33
CA PRO A 242 2.07 7.83 30.17
C PRO A 242 2.94 7.64 28.92
N CYS A 243 4.27 7.50 29.13
CA CYS A 243 5.21 7.05 28.10
C CYS A 243 6.16 5.99 28.70
N THR A 244 7.00 5.37 27.88
CA THR A 244 8.06 4.46 28.37
C THR A 244 9.36 5.22 28.51
N VAL A 245 10.03 5.07 29.67
CA VAL A 245 11.35 5.62 29.97
C VAL A 245 12.33 4.48 30.18
N ILE A 246 13.40 4.40 29.40
CA ILE A 246 14.43 3.38 29.51
C ILE A 246 15.74 4.05 29.90
N LEU A 247 16.29 3.67 31.04
CA LEU A 247 17.61 4.08 31.48
C LEU A 247 18.63 2.97 31.17
N TYR A 248 19.65 3.32 30.42
CA TYR A 248 20.75 2.40 30.12
C TYR A 248 21.87 2.48 31.15
N LYS A 249 22.67 1.42 31.31
CA LYS A 249 23.82 1.34 32.23
C LYS A 249 24.88 2.44 32.01
N ASN A 250 24.93 3.01 30.81
CA ASN A 250 25.79 4.14 30.48
C ASN A 250 25.20 5.51 30.86
N GLY A 251 24.08 5.54 31.60
CA GLY A 251 23.37 6.73 32.05
C GLY A 251 22.52 7.42 30.98
N LYS A 252 22.31 6.81 29.81
CA LYS A 252 21.40 7.32 28.76
C LYS A 252 19.96 7.03 29.08
N LEU A 253 19.07 7.97 28.69
CA LEU A 253 17.64 7.79 28.71
C LEU A 253 17.10 7.65 27.28
N LEU A 254 16.14 6.76 27.11
CA LEU A 254 15.29 6.66 25.92
C LEU A 254 13.83 6.85 26.34
N LEU A 255 13.13 7.76 25.67
CA LEU A 255 11.71 8.02 25.88
C LEU A 255 10.92 7.54 24.67
N GLN A 256 9.86 6.73 24.91
CA GLN A 256 8.98 6.19 23.88
C GLN A 256 7.53 6.49 24.22
N GLY A 257 6.81 7.18 23.32
CA GLY A 257 5.43 7.59 23.52
C GLY A 257 5.07 8.82 22.69
N LYS A 258 3.95 9.45 23.01
CA LYS A 258 3.53 10.70 22.37
C LYS A 258 4.50 11.83 22.74
N GLU A 259 4.68 12.77 21.82
CA GLU A 259 5.64 13.88 21.99
C GLU A 259 5.36 14.72 23.23
N GLU A 260 4.08 15.02 23.49
CA GLU A 260 3.63 15.77 24.65
C GLU A 260 4.02 15.08 25.98
N GLU A 261 3.84 13.77 26.06
CA GLU A 261 4.16 12.96 27.23
C GLU A 261 5.69 12.89 27.47
N LYS A 262 6.46 12.74 26.39
CA LYS A 262 7.92 12.76 26.45
C LYS A 262 8.44 14.11 26.94
N ASN A 263 7.88 15.22 26.43
CA ASN A 263 8.26 16.56 26.83
C ASN A 263 7.95 16.82 28.32
N ASN A 264 6.84 16.28 28.83
CA ASN A 264 6.52 16.37 30.25
C ASN A 264 7.54 15.62 31.11
N VAL A 265 7.92 14.40 30.70
CA VAL A 265 8.95 13.63 31.41
C VAL A 265 10.31 14.34 31.37
N MET A 266 10.70 14.91 30.23
CA MET A 266 11.95 15.67 30.14
C MET A 266 11.97 16.85 31.13
N LYS A 267 10.87 17.60 31.23
CA LYS A 267 10.72 18.68 32.22
C LYS A 267 10.86 18.18 33.67
N MET A 268 10.21 17.05 34.00
CA MET A 268 10.25 16.43 35.32
C MET A 268 11.67 15.99 35.69
N LEU A 269 12.45 15.53 34.73
CA LEU A 269 13.85 15.12 34.92
C LEU A 269 14.84 16.29 34.80
N GLY A 270 14.37 17.55 34.63
CA GLY A 270 15.23 18.73 34.49
C GLY A 270 16.02 18.76 33.18
N ILE A 271 15.51 18.05 32.14
CA ILE A 271 16.11 18.07 30.82
C ILE A 271 15.46 19.21 30.03
N SER A 272 16.27 20.14 29.51
CA SER A 272 15.76 21.24 28.66
C SER A 272 15.18 20.69 27.39
N VAL A 273 13.94 21.13 27.06
CA VAL A 273 13.19 20.73 25.85
C VAL A 273 13.60 21.61 24.68
#